data_1ff9cc8bf64f2530f25ab9a8a1d0e03c
#
_entry.id   1ff9cc8bf64f2530f25ab9a8a1d0e03c
#
_cell.length_a   1.000
_cell.length_b   1.000
_cell.length_c   1.000
_cell.angle_alpha   90.00
_cell.angle_beta   90.00
_cell.angle_gamma   90.00
#
_symmetry.space_group_name_H-M   'P 1'
#
loop_
_entity.id
_entity.type
_entity.pdbx_description
1 polymer ?
#
loop_
_entity_poly.entity_id
_entity_poly.type
_entity_poly.pdbx_seq_one_letter_code
_entity_poly.pdbx_strand_id
1 'polypeptide(L)'
;MFALLAQAAGAVETASVLNVGVGARGLGMGGAYTALADDADAIYWNPAGLAQVEKHEFQASDSELAQNTREGFFSYAQTVPIGTLAAGVTYLNEGTLEGRDAQGHSTAGFKAADTALAGAFARKTDLVDLGGSVKLIQSHIGSAQATTFGVDLGARKHLGRVVLGAALRNAGPGMKFDSETDDLPMRLALGAAYKFAGGHALTAELADAPRAGGVDVGFGGEYQALKAVFLRAGYTTQSAIAGGSGFDAARGLTLGLGLRNEKWSLDYAVLPTGELRRSHRFSLGARF
;
A
#
# COMPACT_ATOMS: atom_id res chain seq x y z
N MET A 1 -26.54 -14.13 1.90
CA MET A 1 -26.49 -14.79 3.22
C MET A 1 -25.09 -14.73 3.87
N PHE A 2 -24.07 -14.26 3.17
CA PHE A 2 -22.71 -14.03 3.71
C PHE A 2 -22.49 -12.66 4.36
N ALA A 3 -23.29 -11.65 4.02
CA ALA A 3 -23.13 -10.28 4.52
C ALA A 3 -23.51 -10.04 6.01
N LEU A 4 -24.21 -10.97 6.65
CA LEU A 4 -24.62 -10.81 8.07
C LEU A 4 -23.59 -11.30 9.09
N LEU A 5 -22.51 -11.95 8.66
CA LEU A 5 -21.44 -12.45 9.54
C LEU A 5 -20.25 -11.48 9.69
N ALA A 6 -20.19 -10.43 8.88
CA ALA A 6 -19.10 -9.45 8.87
C ALA A 6 -19.17 -8.38 10.00
N GLN A 7 -20.24 -8.33 10.78
CA GLN A 7 -20.42 -7.27 11.79
C GLN A 7 -19.83 -7.57 13.19
N ALA A 8 -19.28 -8.75 13.42
CA ALA A 8 -18.71 -9.10 14.73
C ALA A 8 -17.21 -9.40 14.74
N ALA A 9 -16.58 -9.51 13.55
CA ALA A 9 -15.13 -9.52 13.40
C ALA A 9 -14.84 -8.58 12.22
N GLY A 10 -14.10 -7.51 12.42
CA GLY A 10 -13.89 -6.43 11.45
C GLY A 10 -14.15 -6.87 10.00
N ALA A 11 -15.05 -6.18 9.31
CA ALA A 11 -15.48 -6.53 7.97
C ALA A 11 -14.30 -7.00 7.13
N VAL A 12 -14.34 -8.21 6.59
CA VAL A 12 -13.38 -8.67 5.58
C VAL A 12 -13.66 -7.79 4.36
N GLU A 13 -12.85 -6.74 4.18
CA GLU A 13 -12.98 -5.88 3.02
C GLU A 13 -12.65 -6.72 1.79
N THR A 14 -13.51 -6.69 0.81
CA THR A 14 -13.28 -7.33 -0.49
C THR A 14 -12.02 -6.74 -1.11
N ALA A 15 -11.19 -7.58 -1.72
CA ALA A 15 -9.89 -7.19 -2.26
C ALA A 15 -8.96 -6.55 -1.21
N SER A 16 -8.86 -7.14 -0.02
CA SER A 16 -8.00 -6.69 1.10
C SER A 16 -6.57 -6.40 0.67
N VAL A 17 -6.07 -7.11 -0.35
CA VAL A 17 -4.74 -6.91 -0.98
C VAL A 17 -4.49 -5.46 -1.43
N LEU A 18 -5.54 -4.69 -1.70
CA LEU A 18 -5.43 -3.29 -2.14
C LEU A 18 -5.28 -2.29 -0.98
N ASN A 19 -5.52 -2.72 0.27
CA ASN A 19 -5.52 -1.83 1.45
C ASN A 19 -4.35 -2.06 2.41
N VAL A 20 -3.66 -3.19 2.31
CA VAL A 20 -2.64 -3.61 3.27
C VAL A 20 -1.40 -2.71 3.25
N GLY A 21 -1.14 -2.02 2.14
CA GLY A 21 0.05 -1.22 1.93
C GLY A 21 1.27 -2.08 1.60
N VAL A 22 2.16 -1.60 0.75
CA VAL A 22 3.35 -2.32 0.28
C VAL A 22 4.63 -1.56 0.61
N GLY A 23 5.74 -2.26 0.71
CA GLY A 23 7.06 -1.66 0.89
C GLY A 23 7.32 -1.16 2.31
N ALA A 24 8.38 -1.65 2.95
CA ALA A 24 8.73 -1.28 4.32
C ALA A 24 9.08 0.21 4.47
N ARG A 25 9.60 0.87 3.41
CA ARG A 25 9.93 2.29 3.45
C ARG A 25 8.68 3.16 3.65
N GLY A 26 7.65 3.00 2.83
CA GLY A 26 6.41 3.76 2.93
C GLY A 26 5.66 3.48 4.22
N LEU A 27 5.57 2.20 4.59
CA LEU A 27 4.88 1.76 5.80
C LEU A 27 5.58 2.20 7.09
N GLY A 28 6.92 2.24 7.11
CA GLY A 28 7.69 2.79 8.22
C GLY A 28 7.48 4.29 8.46
N MET A 29 6.87 4.99 7.49
CA MET A 29 6.47 6.40 7.57
C MET A 29 4.95 6.57 7.68
N GLY A 30 4.24 5.61 8.28
CA GLY A 30 2.80 5.71 8.50
C GLY A 30 1.97 5.63 7.22
N GLY A 31 2.50 5.10 6.12
CA GLY A 31 1.83 5.08 4.84
C GLY A 31 1.67 6.44 4.18
N ALA A 32 2.21 7.52 4.75
CA ALA A 32 2.19 8.87 4.18
C ALA A 32 3.20 8.98 3.03
N TYR A 33 2.96 8.28 1.94
CA TYR A 33 3.94 8.05 0.88
C TYR A 33 3.52 8.61 -0.50
N THR A 34 2.29 9.09 -0.67
CA THR A 34 1.75 9.60 -1.96
C THR A 34 2.61 10.71 -2.57
N ALA A 35 3.16 11.63 -1.76
CA ALA A 35 4.06 12.68 -2.26
C ALA A 35 5.52 12.21 -2.37
N LEU A 36 5.94 11.25 -1.56
CA LEU A 36 7.35 10.85 -1.41
C LEU A 36 7.74 9.64 -2.25
N ALA A 37 6.79 8.79 -2.68
CA ALA A 37 7.04 7.62 -3.50
C ALA A 37 7.86 7.99 -4.74
N ASP A 38 9.13 7.57 -4.79
CA ASP A 38 10.11 7.89 -5.82
C ASP A 38 10.93 6.67 -6.27
N ASP A 39 10.36 5.49 -6.09
CA ASP A 39 10.90 4.16 -6.38
C ASP A 39 9.84 3.29 -7.08
N ALA A 40 10.14 2.02 -7.36
CA ALA A 40 9.20 1.13 -8.04
C ALA A 40 7.94 0.80 -7.20
N ASP A 41 7.95 1.03 -5.87
CA ASP A 41 6.76 0.91 -5.02
C ASP A 41 5.70 2.00 -5.36
N ALA A 42 6.09 3.05 -6.10
CA ALA A 42 5.19 4.09 -6.56
C ALA A 42 4.02 3.55 -7.40
N ILE A 43 4.19 2.39 -8.06
CA ILE A 43 3.09 1.72 -8.79
C ILE A 43 1.87 1.47 -7.89
N TYR A 44 2.06 1.28 -6.60
CA TYR A 44 1.02 1.07 -5.61
C TYR A 44 0.54 2.39 -4.99
N TRP A 45 1.48 3.27 -4.58
CA TRP A 45 1.18 4.45 -3.77
C TRP A 45 0.71 5.66 -4.59
N ASN A 46 1.44 5.99 -5.64
CA ASN A 46 1.16 7.08 -6.57
C ASN A 46 1.93 6.83 -7.88
N PRO A 47 1.27 6.37 -8.94
CA PRO A 47 1.97 6.01 -10.17
C PRO A 47 2.77 7.16 -10.80
N ALA A 48 2.46 8.43 -10.50
CA ALA A 48 3.28 9.57 -10.96
C ALA A 48 4.71 9.53 -10.38
N GLY A 49 4.91 8.88 -9.24
CA GLY A 49 6.22 8.70 -8.62
C GLY A 49 7.20 7.89 -9.45
N LEU A 50 6.72 6.99 -10.29
CA LEU A 50 7.53 6.21 -11.23
C LEU A 50 8.35 7.10 -12.19
N ALA A 51 7.90 8.34 -12.45
CA ALA A 51 8.66 9.30 -13.25
C ALA A 51 10.00 9.72 -12.63
N GLN A 52 10.28 9.34 -11.37
CA GLN A 52 11.57 9.56 -10.71
C GLN A 52 12.55 8.40 -10.87
N VAL A 53 12.11 7.26 -11.35
CA VAL A 53 12.99 6.12 -11.65
C VAL A 53 13.89 6.48 -12.83
N GLU A 54 15.22 6.36 -12.63
CA GLU A 54 16.19 6.84 -13.62
C GLU A 54 16.51 5.81 -14.71
N LYS A 55 16.57 4.53 -14.36
CA LYS A 55 16.92 3.43 -15.30
C LYS A 55 16.00 2.23 -15.08
N HIS A 56 16.53 1.25 -14.37
CA HIS A 56 15.81 0.04 -13.99
C HIS A 56 15.76 -0.03 -12.47
N GLU A 57 14.60 -0.26 -11.94
CA GLU A 57 14.42 -0.47 -10.52
C GLU A 57 13.47 -1.63 -10.26
N PHE A 58 13.84 -2.42 -9.30
CA PHE A 58 13.12 -3.57 -8.81
C PHE A 58 12.89 -3.43 -7.32
N GLN A 59 11.71 -3.77 -6.85
CA GLN A 59 11.36 -3.85 -5.43
C GLN A 59 10.64 -5.17 -5.16
N ALA A 60 10.96 -5.79 -4.03
CA ALA A 60 10.23 -6.92 -3.48
C ALA A 60 10.00 -6.69 -2.00
N SER A 61 8.81 -7.02 -1.51
CA SER A 61 8.54 -7.01 -0.08
C SER A 61 7.79 -8.25 0.35
N ASP A 62 8.06 -8.68 1.58
CA ASP A 62 7.34 -9.73 2.29
C ASP A 62 6.88 -9.17 3.64
N SER A 63 5.66 -9.49 3.98
CA SER A 63 4.97 -8.94 5.14
C SER A 63 4.26 -10.04 5.90
N GLU A 64 4.58 -10.14 7.17
CA GLU A 64 3.82 -10.96 8.10
C GLU A 64 2.83 -10.10 8.86
N LEU A 65 1.55 -10.38 8.67
CA LEU A 65 0.42 -9.69 9.25
C LEU A 65 -0.15 -10.49 10.43
N ALA A 66 -1.18 -9.95 11.08
CA ALA A 66 -1.90 -10.69 12.11
C ALA A 66 -2.57 -11.96 11.54
N GLN A 67 -2.88 -12.94 12.41
CA GLN A 67 -3.64 -14.15 12.09
C GLN A 67 -3.03 -15.04 10.98
N ASN A 68 -1.69 -15.11 10.89
CA ASN A 68 -0.96 -15.87 9.87
C ASN A 68 -1.22 -15.39 8.42
N THR A 69 -1.75 -14.18 8.26
CA THR A 69 -1.88 -13.54 6.95
C THR A 69 -0.50 -13.12 6.45
N ARG A 70 -0.20 -13.40 5.20
CA ARG A 70 1.04 -13.00 4.53
C ARG A 70 0.74 -12.20 3.28
N GLU A 71 1.49 -11.12 3.10
CA GLU A 71 1.47 -10.33 1.88
C GLU A 71 2.84 -10.35 1.23
N GLY A 72 2.86 -10.64 -0.06
CA GLY A 72 4.03 -10.54 -0.92
C GLY A 72 3.79 -9.49 -2.00
N PHE A 73 4.77 -8.64 -2.24
CA PHE A 73 4.74 -7.65 -3.30
C PHE A 73 6.02 -7.69 -4.11
N PHE A 74 5.87 -7.51 -5.41
CA PHE A 74 6.97 -7.37 -6.35
C PHE A 74 6.63 -6.29 -7.36
N SER A 75 7.59 -5.43 -7.68
CA SER A 75 7.48 -4.45 -8.76
C SER A 75 8.78 -4.29 -9.53
N TYR A 76 8.64 -3.93 -10.80
CA TYR A 76 9.72 -3.56 -11.68
C TYR A 76 9.34 -2.32 -12.46
N ALA A 77 10.25 -1.36 -12.54
CA ALA A 77 10.09 -0.15 -13.32
C ALA A 77 11.29 0.07 -14.24
N GLN A 78 11.01 0.56 -15.42
CA GLN A 78 12.02 0.85 -16.45
C GLN A 78 11.74 2.16 -17.14
N THR A 79 12.74 3.04 -17.18
CA THR A 79 12.67 4.29 -17.93
C THR A 79 12.92 4.02 -19.42
N VAL A 80 12.05 4.56 -20.24
CA VAL A 80 12.10 4.52 -21.71
C VAL A 80 12.02 5.95 -22.24
N PRO A 81 12.32 6.22 -23.54
CA PRO A 81 12.36 7.60 -24.06
C PRO A 81 11.09 8.42 -23.86
N ILE A 82 9.92 7.78 -23.75
CA ILE A 82 8.62 8.44 -23.61
C ILE A 82 8.15 8.60 -22.15
N GLY A 83 8.84 7.99 -21.18
CA GLY A 83 8.47 7.98 -19.76
C GLY A 83 8.98 6.74 -19.05
N THR A 84 8.29 6.29 -18.02
CA THR A 84 8.64 5.10 -17.23
C THR A 84 7.49 4.09 -17.31
N LEU A 85 7.80 2.88 -17.71
CA LEU A 85 6.91 1.71 -17.65
C LEU A 85 7.16 0.93 -16.38
N ALA A 86 6.10 0.40 -15.77
CA ALA A 86 6.24 -0.47 -14.62
C ALA A 86 5.21 -1.60 -14.63
N ALA A 87 5.57 -2.70 -13.99
CA ALA A 87 4.67 -3.81 -13.70
C ALA A 87 4.84 -4.24 -12.24
N GLY A 88 3.78 -4.74 -11.64
CA GLY A 88 3.81 -5.20 -10.26
C GLY A 88 2.79 -6.30 -9.99
N VAL A 89 3.04 -7.06 -8.93
CA VAL A 89 2.13 -8.06 -8.40
C VAL A 89 2.08 -7.95 -6.89
N THR A 90 0.88 -7.95 -6.35
CA THR A 90 0.62 -8.08 -4.91
C THR A 90 -0.17 -9.35 -4.67
N TYR A 91 0.24 -10.12 -3.70
CA TYR A 91 -0.42 -11.36 -3.30
C TYR A 91 -0.68 -11.34 -1.80
N LEU A 92 -1.91 -11.58 -1.40
CA LEU A 92 -2.33 -11.68 0.00
C LEU A 92 -2.88 -13.08 0.25
N ASN A 93 -2.36 -13.75 1.27
CA ASN A 93 -2.84 -15.05 1.72
C ASN A 93 -3.27 -14.95 3.17
N GLU A 94 -4.56 -15.10 3.41
CA GLU A 94 -5.16 -14.99 4.75
C GLU A 94 -5.12 -16.31 5.52
N GLY A 95 -4.49 -17.35 4.95
CA GLY A 95 -4.38 -18.66 5.58
C GLY A 95 -5.70 -19.42 5.58
N THR A 96 -5.96 -20.18 6.66
CA THR A 96 -7.20 -20.90 6.86
C THR A 96 -8.05 -20.17 7.89
N LEU A 97 -9.22 -19.72 7.47
CA LEU A 97 -10.21 -19.05 8.30
C LEU A 97 -11.20 -20.08 8.86
N GLU A 98 -11.66 -19.86 10.11
CA GLU A 98 -12.70 -20.70 10.69
C GLU A 98 -14.04 -20.47 9.98
N GLY A 99 -14.62 -21.53 9.46
CA GLY A 99 -16.00 -21.50 8.96
C GLY A 99 -17.01 -21.53 10.13
N ARG A 100 -18.09 -20.77 9.99
CA ARG A 100 -19.24 -20.83 10.93
C ARG A 100 -20.54 -20.88 10.14
N ASP A 101 -21.50 -21.69 10.64
CA ASP A 101 -22.84 -21.72 10.07
C ASP A 101 -23.68 -20.51 10.53
N ALA A 102 -24.92 -20.40 10.02
CA ALA A 102 -25.85 -19.33 10.38
C ALA A 102 -26.26 -19.32 11.87
N GLN A 103 -25.99 -20.39 12.60
CA GLN A 103 -26.24 -20.56 14.03
C GLN A 103 -24.97 -20.29 14.86
N GLY A 104 -23.82 -20.01 14.21
CA GLY A 104 -22.54 -19.70 14.86
C GLY A 104 -21.71 -20.94 15.22
N HIS A 105 -22.11 -22.14 14.86
CA HIS A 105 -21.32 -23.35 15.10
C HIS A 105 -20.14 -23.41 14.15
N SER A 106 -19.00 -23.88 14.65
CA SER A 106 -17.79 -24.07 13.82
C SER A 106 -18.06 -25.13 12.73
N THR A 107 -17.69 -24.78 11.51
CA THR A 107 -17.72 -25.66 10.33
C THR A 107 -16.29 -25.89 9.83
N ALA A 108 -16.14 -26.59 8.69
CA ALA A 108 -14.83 -26.73 8.07
C ALA A 108 -14.22 -25.36 7.73
N GLY A 109 -12.93 -25.19 8.02
CA GLY A 109 -12.19 -23.99 7.65
C GLY A 109 -12.10 -23.83 6.12
N PHE A 110 -11.99 -22.60 5.67
CA PHE A 110 -11.78 -22.26 4.26
C PHE A 110 -10.54 -21.36 4.09
N LYS A 111 -9.98 -21.33 2.89
CA LYS A 111 -8.84 -20.47 2.55
C LYS A 111 -9.33 -19.23 1.84
N ALA A 112 -8.65 -18.09 2.10
CA ALA A 112 -8.84 -16.85 1.35
C ALA A 112 -7.49 -16.35 0.83
N ALA A 113 -7.50 -15.89 -0.41
CA ALA A 113 -6.32 -15.31 -1.05
C ALA A 113 -6.71 -14.33 -2.14
N ASP A 114 -6.01 -13.21 -2.19
CA ASP A 114 -6.18 -12.18 -3.20
C ASP A 114 -4.90 -12.00 -4.01
N THR A 115 -5.05 -11.66 -5.28
CA THR A 115 -3.94 -11.31 -6.18
C THR A 115 -4.29 -10.06 -6.97
N ALA A 116 -3.38 -9.10 -7.04
CA ALA A 116 -3.50 -7.93 -7.91
C ALA A 116 -2.29 -7.84 -8.83
N LEU A 117 -2.53 -7.86 -10.15
CA LEU A 117 -1.52 -7.61 -11.17
C LEU A 117 -1.69 -6.18 -11.68
N ALA A 118 -0.62 -5.39 -11.72
CA ALA A 118 -0.65 -4.00 -12.14
C ALA A 118 0.33 -3.73 -13.28
N GLY A 119 -0.12 -2.93 -14.25
CA GLY A 119 0.72 -2.31 -15.27
C GLY A 119 0.59 -0.79 -15.18
N ALA A 120 1.69 -0.05 -15.24
CA ALA A 120 1.69 1.40 -15.07
C ALA A 120 2.58 2.12 -16.09
N PHE A 121 2.23 3.37 -16.34
CA PHE A 121 3.04 4.32 -17.10
C PHE A 121 3.07 5.66 -16.38
N ALA A 122 4.25 6.27 -16.35
CA ALA A 122 4.43 7.62 -15.81
C ALA A 122 5.31 8.47 -16.72
N ARG A 123 5.05 9.78 -16.69
CA ARG A 123 5.83 10.75 -17.47
C ARG A 123 6.12 12.00 -16.67
N LYS A 124 7.36 12.41 -16.68
CA LYS A 124 7.79 13.70 -16.18
C LYS A 124 7.46 14.79 -17.20
N THR A 125 6.82 15.87 -16.73
CA THR A 125 6.56 17.06 -17.54
C THR A 125 7.16 18.30 -16.84
N ASP A 126 7.18 19.43 -17.52
CA ASP A 126 7.73 20.70 -16.98
C ASP A 126 6.91 21.24 -15.80
N LEU A 127 5.61 20.89 -15.72
CA LEU A 127 4.69 21.41 -14.70
C LEU A 127 4.44 20.43 -13.58
N VAL A 128 4.29 19.14 -13.90
CA VAL A 128 3.82 18.10 -12.98
C VAL A 128 4.19 16.73 -13.53
N ASP A 129 4.61 15.81 -12.67
CA ASP A 129 4.75 14.40 -13.04
C ASP A 129 3.34 13.77 -13.04
N LEU A 130 3.02 13.00 -14.06
CA LEU A 130 1.75 12.31 -14.21
C LEU A 130 1.98 10.81 -14.34
N GLY A 131 1.07 10.01 -13.81
CA GLY A 131 1.11 8.57 -13.94
C GLY A 131 -0.27 7.94 -13.85
N GLY A 132 -0.38 6.74 -14.41
CA GLY A 132 -1.57 5.92 -14.31
C GLY A 132 -1.22 4.45 -14.28
N SER A 133 -2.07 3.65 -13.66
CA SER A 133 -1.98 2.19 -13.66
C SER A 133 -3.33 1.53 -13.92
N VAL A 134 -3.27 0.31 -14.45
CA VAL A 134 -4.41 -0.59 -14.55
C VAL A 134 -4.08 -1.83 -13.76
N LYS A 135 -5.05 -2.31 -12.97
CA LYS A 135 -4.93 -3.51 -12.12
C LYS A 135 -5.94 -4.56 -12.55
N LEU A 136 -5.52 -5.82 -12.59
CA LEU A 136 -6.39 -6.98 -12.62
C LEU A 136 -6.38 -7.60 -11.23
N ILE A 137 -7.55 -7.74 -10.61
CA ILE A 137 -7.70 -8.17 -9.22
C ILE A 137 -8.50 -9.46 -9.21
N GLN A 138 -7.97 -10.48 -8.57
CA GLN A 138 -8.61 -11.78 -8.37
C GLN A 138 -8.68 -12.09 -6.89
N SER A 139 -9.84 -12.53 -6.43
CA SER A 139 -10.07 -12.96 -5.06
C SER A 139 -10.66 -14.37 -5.05
N HIS A 140 -10.16 -15.20 -4.13
CA HIS A 140 -10.62 -16.55 -3.89
C HIS A 140 -11.03 -16.68 -2.42
N ILE A 141 -12.26 -17.07 -2.14
CA ILE A 141 -12.79 -17.29 -0.79
C ILE A 141 -13.47 -18.67 -0.77
N GLY A 142 -12.79 -19.67 -0.21
CA GLY A 142 -13.27 -21.05 -0.24
C GLY A 142 -13.39 -21.58 -1.66
N SER A 143 -14.61 -21.83 -2.13
CA SER A 143 -14.92 -22.25 -3.50
C SER A 143 -15.35 -21.10 -4.41
N ALA A 144 -15.59 -19.90 -3.85
CA ALA A 144 -16.00 -18.73 -4.61
C ALA A 144 -14.79 -18.00 -5.18
N GLN A 145 -14.92 -17.48 -6.39
CA GLN A 145 -13.90 -16.69 -7.07
C GLN A 145 -14.54 -15.49 -7.72
N ALA A 146 -13.87 -14.34 -7.63
CA ALA A 146 -14.26 -13.14 -8.33
C ALA A 146 -13.05 -12.49 -9.00
N THR A 147 -13.30 -11.81 -10.11
CA THR A 147 -12.27 -11.07 -10.85
C THR A 147 -12.83 -9.71 -11.24
N THR A 148 -12.05 -8.66 -11.05
CA THR A 148 -12.39 -7.31 -11.46
C THR A 148 -11.15 -6.55 -11.92
N PHE A 149 -11.33 -5.30 -12.34
CA PHE A 149 -10.21 -4.42 -12.69
C PHE A 149 -10.32 -3.11 -11.93
N GLY A 150 -9.18 -2.46 -11.72
CA GLY A 150 -9.08 -1.14 -11.11
C GLY A 150 -8.14 -0.24 -11.88
N VAL A 151 -8.30 1.05 -11.72
CA VAL A 151 -7.45 2.09 -12.31
C VAL A 151 -6.94 3.01 -11.21
N ASP A 152 -5.66 3.37 -11.28
CA ASP A 152 -5.10 4.43 -10.47
C ASP A 152 -4.64 5.58 -11.35
N LEU A 153 -4.75 6.79 -10.82
CA LEU A 153 -4.23 8.01 -11.42
C LEU A 153 -3.39 8.75 -10.39
N GLY A 154 -2.30 9.32 -10.83
CA GLY A 154 -1.38 10.03 -9.96
C GLY A 154 -0.86 11.33 -10.56
N ALA A 155 -0.58 12.29 -9.68
CA ALA A 155 0.09 13.52 -10.01
C ALA A 155 1.10 13.89 -8.90
N ARG A 156 2.26 14.44 -9.27
CA ARG A 156 3.27 14.97 -8.35
C ARG A 156 3.84 16.28 -8.87
N LYS A 157 4.04 17.23 -7.98
CA LYS A 157 4.65 18.52 -8.29
C LYS A 157 5.80 18.85 -7.35
N HIS A 158 6.94 19.15 -7.92
CA HIS A 158 8.12 19.58 -7.19
C HIS A 158 8.14 21.11 -7.10
N LEU A 159 8.22 21.64 -5.90
CA LEU A 159 8.32 23.06 -5.58
C LEU A 159 9.58 23.30 -4.72
N GLY A 160 10.74 23.20 -5.35
CA GLY A 160 12.01 23.22 -4.63
C GLY A 160 12.17 22.04 -3.69
N ARG A 161 12.13 22.28 -2.38
CA ARG A 161 12.22 21.23 -1.35
C ARG A 161 10.87 20.60 -0.99
N VAL A 162 9.78 21.23 -1.39
CA VAL A 162 8.43 20.70 -1.18
C VAL A 162 8.01 19.84 -2.36
N VAL A 163 7.43 18.69 -2.09
CA VAL A 163 6.78 17.84 -3.08
C VAL A 163 5.32 17.70 -2.69
N LEU A 164 4.43 17.99 -3.60
CA LEU A 164 2.99 17.74 -3.47
C LEU A 164 2.62 16.51 -4.29
N GLY A 165 1.76 15.67 -3.76
CA GLY A 165 1.26 14.47 -4.43
C GLY A 165 -0.25 14.36 -4.32
N ALA A 166 -0.88 13.87 -5.38
CA ALA A 166 -2.29 13.48 -5.40
C ALA A 166 -2.41 12.13 -6.08
N ALA A 167 -3.24 11.25 -5.55
CA ALA A 167 -3.51 9.95 -6.13
C ALA A 167 -4.98 9.56 -5.96
N LEU A 168 -5.58 9.06 -7.03
CA LEU A 168 -6.81 8.29 -7.00
C LEU A 168 -6.42 6.84 -7.17
N ARG A 169 -6.76 5.98 -6.22
CA ARG A 169 -6.40 4.55 -6.23
C ARG A 169 -7.64 3.69 -6.25
N ASN A 170 -7.54 2.54 -6.93
CA ASN A 170 -8.53 1.47 -6.93
C ASN A 170 -9.92 1.92 -7.44
N ALA A 171 -9.95 2.85 -8.40
CA ALA A 171 -11.20 3.22 -9.07
C ALA A 171 -11.60 2.12 -10.06
N GLY A 172 -12.78 1.54 -9.89
CA GLY A 172 -13.24 0.46 -10.76
C GLY A 172 -14.61 -0.07 -10.34
N PRO A 173 -15.15 -1.04 -11.09
CA PRO A 173 -16.34 -1.76 -10.69
C PRO A 173 -16.04 -2.62 -9.46
N GLY A 174 -17.07 -2.91 -8.68
CA GLY A 174 -16.95 -3.84 -7.55
C GLY A 174 -16.61 -5.27 -7.99
N MET A 175 -16.26 -6.11 -7.03
CA MET A 175 -16.09 -7.55 -7.22
C MET A 175 -17.44 -8.26 -7.03
N LYS A 176 -17.80 -9.10 -7.99
CA LYS A 176 -19.05 -9.84 -7.91
C LYS A 176 -18.79 -11.29 -7.48
N PHE A 177 -19.27 -11.63 -6.29
CA PHE A 177 -19.34 -13.01 -5.79
C PHE A 177 -20.78 -13.47 -5.86
N ASP A 178 -21.06 -14.51 -6.63
CA ASP A 178 -22.42 -15.04 -6.88
C ASP A 178 -23.42 -13.92 -7.26
N SER A 179 -24.26 -13.51 -6.31
CA SER A 179 -25.30 -12.48 -6.49
C SER A 179 -24.99 -11.13 -5.86
N GLU A 180 -23.96 -11.04 -5.03
CA GLU A 180 -23.57 -9.82 -4.33
C GLU A 180 -22.35 -9.17 -5.00
N THR A 181 -22.35 -7.85 -5.01
CA THR A 181 -21.22 -7.05 -5.55
C THR A 181 -20.67 -6.17 -4.42
N ASP A 182 -19.41 -6.37 -4.11
CA ASP A 182 -18.69 -5.59 -3.13
C ASP A 182 -17.82 -4.55 -3.84
N ASP A 183 -17.88 -3.31 -3.37
CA ASP A 183 -17.11 -2.22 -3.95
C ASP A 183 -15.61 -2.39 -3.73
N LEU A 184 -14.80 -1.97 -4.71
CA LEU A 184 -13.35 -1.83 -4.50
C LEU A 184 -13.06 -0.72 -3.49
N PRO A 185 -11.98 -0.87 -2.67
CA PRO A 185 -11.57 0.12 -1.69
C PRO A 185 -10.94 1.35 -2.38
N MET A 186 -11.77 2.15 -3.04
CA MET A 186 -11.34 3.37 -3.72
C MET A 186 -10.82 4.38 -2.71
N ARG A 187 -9.65 4.99 -3.00
CA ARG A 187 -9.02 6.00 -2.14
C ARG A 187 -8.60 7.22 -2.93
N LEU A 188 -8.88 8.38 -2.38
CA LEU A 188 -8.37 9.66 -2.83
C LEU A 188 -7.35 10.17 -1.82
N ALA A 189 -6.08 10.25 -2.20
CA ALA A 189 -4.99 10.66 -1.32
C ALA A 189 -4.37 11.99 -1.77
N LEU A 190 -4.09 12.87 -0.81
CA LEU A 190 -3.36 14.11 -0.97
C LEU A 190 -2.18 14.11 -0.01
N GLY A 191 -0.98 14.23 -0.53
CA GLY A 191 0.26 14.20 0.24
C GLY A 191 1.10 15.47 0.05
N ALA A 192 1.85 15.80 1.09
CA ALA A 192 2.91 16.81 1.03
C ALA A 192 4.17 16.27 1.70
N ALA A 193 5.33 16.48 1.08
CA ALA A 193 6.61 16.12 1.65
C ALA A 193 7.57 17.29 1.60
N TYR A 194 8.42 17.42 2.61
CA TYR A 194 9.52 18.38 2.65
C TYR A 194 10.85 17.62 2.70
N LYS A 195 11.69 17.81 1.69
CA LYS A 195 13.02 17.19 1.58
C LYS A 195 14.09 18.17 2.09
N PHE A 196 14.71 17.84 3.21
CA PHE A 196 15.80 18.64 3.77
C PHE A 196 17.12 18.34 3.04
N ALA A 197 18.08 19.23 3.21
CA ALA A 197 19.46 18.92 2.87
C ALA A 197 19.96 17.76 3.76
N GLY A 198 20.78 16.86 3.21
CA GLY A 198 21.32 15.73 3.98
C GLY A 198 20.45 14.47 3.96
N GLY A 199 19.45 14.37 3.06
CA GLY A 199 18.70 13.13 2.84
C GLY A 199 17.55 12.88 3.82
N HIS A 200 17.17 13.87 4.64
CA HIS A 200 16.04 13.78 5.55
C HIS A 200 14.76 14.21 4.85
N ALA A 201 13.61 13.67 5.27
CA ALA A 201 12.30 14.06 4.77
C ALA A 201 11.24 14.02 5.87
N LEU A 202 10.26 14.90 5.77
CA LEU A 202 9.00 14.83 6.51
C LEU A 202 7.87 14.74 5.50
N THR A 203 6.83 13.99 5.82
CA THR A 203 5.66 13.81 4.95
C THR A 203 4.38 13.81 5.77
N ALA A 204 3.31 14.29 5.15
CA ALA A 204 1.95 14.22 5.67
C ALA A 204 1.00 13.82 4.53
N GLU A 205 -0.04 13.10 4.87
CA GLU A 205 -1.04 12.60 3.93
C GLU A 205 -2.44 12.68 4.53
N LEU A 206 -3.39 13.08 3.71
CA LEU A 206 -4.82 12.92 3.94
C LEU A 206 -5.36 11.98 2.89
N ALA A 207 -6.07 10.95 3.29
CA ALA A 207 -6.67 9.99 2.38
C ALA A 207 -8.14 9.78 2.74
N ASP A 208 -9.00 9.99 1.77
CA ASP A 208 -10.43 9.73 1.88
C ASP A 208 -10.77 8.37 1.24
N ALA A 209 -11.62 7.59 1.89
CA ALA A 209 -12.16 6.33 1.40
C ALA A 209 -13.67 6.51 1.09
N PRO A 210 -14.05 7.09 -0.07
CA PRO A 210 -15.43 7.56 -0.32
C PRO A 210 -16.49 6.46 -0.24
N ARG A 211 -16.09 5.20 -0.48
CA ARG A 211 -17.00 4.05 -0.45
C ARG A 211 -17.09 3.38 0.93
N ALA A 212 -15.98 3.35 1.67
CA ALA A 212 -15.95 2.80 3.02
C ALA A 212 -16.31 3.85 4.09
N GLY A 213 -16.17 5.14 3.76
CA GLY A 213 -16.38 6.27 4.65
C GLY A 213 -15.18 6.53 5.56
N GLY A 214 -14.90 7.81 5.80
CA GLY A 214 -13.86 8.27 6.71
C GLY A 214 -12.62 8.82 6.02
N VAL A 215 -11.95 9.70 6.74
CA VAL A 215 -10.68 10.33 6.32
C VAL A 215 -9.57 9.79 7.20
N ASP A 216 -8.56 9.24 6.56
CA ASP A 216 -7.32 8.82 7.21
C ASP A 216 -6.28 9.92 7.16
N VAL A 217 -5.48 10.01 8.21
CA VAL A 217 -4.36 10.94 8.33
C VAL A 217 -3.09 10.14 8.54
N GLY A 218 -2.06 10.46 7.77
CA GLY A 218 -0.73 9.89 7.92
C GLY A 218 0.34 10.97 8.09
N PHE A 219 1.32 10.68 8.94
CA PHE A 219 2.53 11.50 9.09
C PHE A 219 3.75 10.59 9.11
N GLY A 220 4.85 11.06 8.53
CA GLY A 220 6.08 10.30 8.51
C GLY A 220 7.33 11.16 8.48
N GLY A 221 8.41 10.56 8.95
CA GLY A 221 9.74 11.15 8.87
C GLY A 221 10.77 10.10 8.48
N GLU A 222 11.70 10.48 7.60
CA GLU A 222 12.88 9.71 7.23
C GLU A 222 14.11 10.53 7.61
N TYR A 223 14.97 9.97 8.47
CA TYR A 223 16.20 10.58 8.95
C TYR A 223 17.39 9.76 8.46
N GLN A 224 18.26 10.35 7.66
CA GLN A 224 19.52 9.73 7.25
C GLN A 224 20.54 9.88 8.38
N ALA A 225 20.65 8.85 9.22
CA ALA A 225 21.55 8.83 10.38
C ALA A 225 23.01 8.68 9.97
N LEU A 226 23.29 7.89 8.95
CA LEU A 226 24.59 7.69 8.32
C LEU A 226 24.42 7.68 6.79
N LYS A 227 25.50 7.75 6.03
CA LYS A 227 25.48 7.75 4.56
C LYS A 227 24.59 6.63 3.95
N ALA A 228 24.58 5.48 4.61
CA ALA A 228 23.81 4.31 4.15
C ALA A 228 22.65 3.90 5.08
N VAL A 229 22.45 4.60 6.22
CA VAL A 229 21.49 4.16 7.26
C VAL A 229 20.38 5.20 7.40
N PHE A 230 19.14 4.75 7.32
CA PHE A 230 17.92 5.55 7.45
C PHE A 230 17.08 5.06 8.60
N LEU A 231 16.67 5.98 9.46
CA LEU A 231 15.70 5.75 10.53
C LEU A 231 14.37 6.38 10.11
N ARG A 232 13.28 5.69 10.35
CA ARG A 232 11.94 6.16 10.01
C ARG A 232 11.01 6.02 11.19
N ALA A 233 10.11 6.98 11.31
CA ALA A 233 8.99 6.93 12.22
C ALA A 233 7.77 7.53 11.52
N GLY A 234 6.59 7.02 11.83
CA GLY A 234 5.35 7.52 11.28
C GLY A 234 4.17 7.24 12.18
N TYR A 235 3.07 7.84 11.81
CA TYR A 235 1.78 7.66 12.46
C TYR A 235 0.69 7.61 11.40
N THR A 236 -0.29 6.73 11.56
CA THR A 236 -1.44 6.62 10.66
C THR A 236 -2.72 6.33 11.44
N THR A 237 -3.82 6.86 10.93
CA THR A 237 -5.17 6.49 11.40
C THR A 237 -5.81 5.42 10.51
N GLN A 238 -5.16 5.04 9.40
CA GLN A 238 -5.70 4.04 8.47
C GLN A 238 -5.85 2.68 9.17
N SER A 239 -7.07 2.19 9.29
CA SER A 239 -7.41 0.99 10.05
C SER A 239 -6.73 -0.28 9.53
N ALA A 240 -6.60 -0.43 8.22
CA ALA A 240 -5.90 -1.56 7.60
C ALA A 240 -4.41 -1.63 7.95
N ILE A 241 -3.77 -0.50 8.27
CA ILE A 241 -2.37 -0.40 8.69
C ILE A 241 -2.27 -0.41 10.23
N ALA A 242 -3.12 0.39 10.91
CA ALA A 242 -3.07 0.57 12.36
C ALA A 242 -3.82 -0.51 13.17
N GLY A 243 -4.61 -1.36 12.51
CA GLY A 243 -5.41 -2.39 13.17
C GLY A 243 -6.58 -1.84 14.01
N GLY A 244 -7.04 -0.63 13.72
CA GLY A 244 -8.17 0.03 14.36
C GLY A 244 -8.39 1.43 13.81
N SER A 245 -9.58 2.01 13.97
CA SER A 245 -9.93 3.34 13.48
C SER A 245 -9.68 4.45 14.51
N GLY A 246 -9.39 5.66 14.03
CA GLY A 246 -9.23 6.87 14.82
C GLY A 246 -7.82 7.10 15.41
N PHE A 247 -7.69 8.14 16.21
CA PHE A 247 -6.43 8.53 16.84
C PHE A 247 -6.19 7.71 18.12
N ASP A 248 -5.47 6.60 17.98
CA ASP A 248 -4.92 5.84 19.10
C ASP A 248 -3.39 5.83 18.96
N ALA A 249 -2.70 6.55 19.88
CA ALA A 249 -1.24 6.72 19.84
C ALA A 249 -0.47 5.40 19.83
N ALA A 250 -1.02 4.35 20.46
CA ALA A 250 -0.37 3.04 20.52
C ALA A 250 -0.57 2.23 19.22
N ARG A 251 -1.66 2.44 18.51
CA ARG A 251 -2.05 1.64 17.33
C ARG A 251 -1.56 2.22 16.02
N GLY A 252 -1.42 3.55 15.92
CA GLY A 252 -1.02 4.22 14.69
C GLY A 252 0.48 4.39 14.49
N LEU A 253 1.31 4.16 15.53
CA LEU A 253 2.75 4.41 15.47
C LEU A 253 3.46 3.36 14.61
N THR A 254 4.28 3.79 13.67
CA THR A 254 5.12 2.93 12.83
C THR A 254 6.59 3.29 12.98
N LEU A 255 7.47 2.30 12.88
CA LEU A 255 8.91 2.50 12.93
C LEU A 255 9.57 1.76 11.77
N GLY A 256 10.67 2.31 11.26
CA GLY A 256 11.41 1.72 10.15
C GLY A 256 12.91 1.91 10.24
N LEU A 257 13.63 0.98 9.65
CA LEU A 257 15.07 1.02 9.44
C LEU A 257 15.36 0.75 7.98
N GLY A 258 16.26 1.52 7.36
CA GLY A 258 16.69 1.32 5.99
C GLY A 258 18.21 1.28 5.88
N LEU A 259 18.70 0.37 5.06
CA LEU A 259 20.06 0.32 4.58
C LEU A 259 20.05 0.56 3.07
N ARG A 260 20.77 1.58 2.58
CA ARG A 260 20.74 1.94 1.15
C ARG A 260 22.13 2.31 0.68
N ASN A 261 22.48 1.79 -0.49
CA ASN A 261 23.60 2.28 -1.28
C ASN A 261 23.12 2.67 -2.70
N GLU A 262 24.04 2.91 -3.62
CA GLU A 262 23.70 3.30 -5.00
C GLU A 262 22.91 2.24 -5.76
N LYS A 263 23.09 0.95 -5.44
CA LYS A 263 22.52 -0.19 -6.17
C LYS A 263 21.44 -0.93 -5.41
N TRP A 264 21.52 -0.99 -4.08
CA TRP A 264 20.68 -1.85 -3.25
C TRP A 264 20.04 -1.05 -2.12
N SER A 265 18.84 -1.41 -1.78
CA SER A 265 18.16 -1.01 -0.55
C SER A 265 17.63 -2.25 0.19
N LEU A 266 17.75 -2.24 1.51
CA LEU A 266 17.12 -3.19 2.40
C LEU A 266 16.37 -2.39 3.45
N ASP A 267 15.08 -2.56 3.53
CA ASP A 267 14.23 -1.82 4.44
C ASP A 267 13.45 -2.78 5.34
N TYR A 268 13.27 -2.37 6.58
CA TYR A 268 12.47 -3.06 7.56
C TYR A 268 11.52 -2.08 8.22
N ALA A 269 10.28 -2.52 8.47
CA ALA A 269 9.33 -1.75 9.25
C ALA A 269 8.56 -2.64 10.22
N VAL A 270 8.20 -2.06 11.35
CA VAL A 270 7.29 -2.65 12.32
C VAL A 270 6.10 -1.74 12.51
N LEU A 271 4.92 -2.33 12.39
CA LEU A 271 3.64 -1.66 12.55
C LEU A 271 2.87 -2.35 13.69
N PRO A 272 2.33 -1.60 14.67
CA PRO A 272 1.43 -2.17 15.64
C PRO A 272 0.09 -2.48 14.95
N THR A 273 -0.35 -3.72 15.01
CA THR A 273 -1.63 -4.17 14.45
C THR A 273 -2.60 -4.53 15.59
N GLY A 274 -3.15 -3.51 16.29
CA GLY A 274 -4.11 -3.71 17.36
C GLY A 274 -3.51 -4.26 18.68
N GLU A 275 -4.35 -4.80 19.56
CA GLU A 275 -4.01 -5.08 20.97
C GLU A 275 -2.99 -6.22 21.17
N LEU A 276 -2.72 -7.07 20.20
CA LEU A 276 -2.03 -8.33 20.43
C LEU A 276 -0.86 -8.65 19.51
N ARG A 277 -0.62 -7.94 18.39
CA ARG A 277 0.45 -8.32 17.44
C ARG A 277 1.08 -7.12 16.74
N ARG A 278 2.33 -7.33 16.33
CA ARG A 278 3.10 -6.43 15.46
C ARG A 278 3.17 -7.07 14.09
N SER A 279 3.02 -6.26 13.05
CA SER A 279 3.30 -6.66 11.68
C SER A 279 4.74 -6.33 11.35
N HIS A 280 5.44 -7.26 10.74
CA HIS A 280 6.83 -7.12 10.32
C HIS A 280 6.88 -7.09 8.80
N ARG A 281 7.58 -6.08 8.26
CA ARG A 281 7.70 -5.81 6.83
C ARG A 281 9.17 -5.78 6.44
N PHE A 282 9.51 -6.54 5.42
CA PHE A 282 10.86 -6.53 4.83
C PHE A 282 10.76 -6.15 3.37
N SER A 283 11.68 -5.32 2.89
CA SER A 283 11.77 -4.97 1.47
C SER A 283 13.21 -5.00 1.01
N LEU A 284 13.38 -5.46 -0.22
CA LEU A 284 14.64 -5.46 -0.94
C LEU A 284 14.45 -4.70 -2.25
N GLY A 285 15.29 -3.71 -2.52
CA GLY A 285 15.32 -2.98 -3.78
C GLY A 285 16.64 -3.12 -4.51
N ALA A 286 16.59 -3.05 -5.83
CA ALA A 286 17.77 -3.02 -6.68
C ALA A 286 17.62 -1.98 -7.80
N ARG A 287 18.72 -1.24 -8.10
CA ARG A 287 18.85 -0.23 -9.16
C ARG A 287 20.01 -0.58 -10.07
N PHE A 288 19.82 -0.53 -11.37
CA PHE A 288 20.86 -0.87 -12.36
C PHE A 288 20.61 -0.27 -13.74
#